data_34a04215d33e21d624683ccacc563e2f
#
_entry.id   34a04215d33e21d624683ccacc563e2f
#
_cell.length_a   1.000
_cell.length_b   1.000
_cell.length_c   1.000
_cell.angle_alpha   90.00
_cell.angle_beta   90.00
_cell.angle_gamma   90.00
#
_symmetry.space_group_name_H-M   'P 1'
#
loop_
_entity.id
_entity.type
_entity.pdbx_description
1 polymer ?
#
loop_
_entity_poly.entity_id
_entity_poly.type
_entity_poly.pdbx_seq_one_letter_code
_entity_poly.pdbx_strand_id
1 'polypeptide(L)'
;MNLIEKKTLSRIQKEKRSTIKKAALEVFSEYGLRGATLDKIAVASGLTKPNILYYYSSKDQIYFDVLSGLLDEWVAPLHNISSDGDPIDELL
;
A
#
# COMPACT_ATOMS: atom_id res chain seq x y z
N MET A 1 -20.31 -17.19 -11.38
CA MET A 1 -20.09 -16.17 -10.32
C MET A 1 -20.77 -14.88 -10.74
N ASN A 2 -21.56 -14.30 -9.87
CA ASN A 2 -22.23 -13.08 -10.23
C ASN A 2 -21.40 -11.84 -9.84
N LEU A 3 -21.85 -10.66 -10.29
CA LEU A 3 -21.11 -9.42 -10.09
C LEU A 3 -20.95 -9.06 -8.61
N ILE A 4 -21.95 -9.41 -7.80
CA ILE A 4 -21.91 -9.07 -6.37
C ILE A 4 -20.80 -9.84 -5.67
N GLU A 5 -20.67 -11.14 -5.97
CA GLU A 5 -19.61 -11.96 -5.39
C GLU A 5 -18.24 -11.45 -5.83
N LYS A 6 -18.10 -11.08 -7.09
CA LYS A 6 -16.84 -10.58 -7.62
C LYS A 6 -16.43 -9.28 -6.96
N LYS A 7 -17.37 -8.36 -6.76
CA LYS A 7 -17.10 -7.10 -6.08
C LYS A 7 -16.72 -7.32 -4.62
N THR A 8 -17.40 -8.25 -3.95
CA THR A 8 -17.09 -8.56 -2.56
C THR A 8 -15.69 -9.13 -2.41
N LEU A 9 -15.31 -10.07 -3.28
CA LEU A 9 -13.97 -10.65 -3.26
C LEU A 9 -12.90 -9.60 -3.51
N SER A 10 -13.16 -8.72 -4.47
CA SER A 10 -12.23 -7.64 -4.80
C SER A 10 -12.03 -6.70 -3.61
N ARG A 11 -13.09 -6.38 -2.90
CA ARG A 11 -13.01 -5.53 -1.72
C ARG A 11 -12.25 -6.20 -0.59
N ILE A 12 -12.48 -7.50 -0.37
CA ILE A 12 -11.76 -8.26 0.65
C ILE A 12 -10.27 -8.28 0.34
N GLN A 13 -9.89 -8.51 -0.91
CA GLN A 13 -8.50 -8.51 -1.30
C GLN A 13 -7.85 -7.15 -1.09
N LYS A 14 -8.58 -6.09 -1.40
CA LYS A 14 -8.10 -4.73 -1.23
C LYS A 14 -7.88 -4.41 0.25
N GLU A 15 -8.79 -4.84 1.10
CA GLU A 15 -8.67 -4.67 2.54
C GLU A 15 -7.47 -5.43 3.11
N LYS A 16 -7.25 -6.66 2.63
CA LYS A 16 -6.09 -7.45 3.06
C LYS A 16 -4.79 -6.77 2.67
N ARG A 17 -4.70 -6.29 1.44
CA ARG A 17 -3.51 -5.57 1.00
C ARG A 17 -3.28 -4.31 1.82
N SER A 18 -4.34 -3.60 2.15
CA SER A 18 -4.25 -2.42 3.00
C SER A 18 -3.71 -2.77 4.37
N THR A 19 -4.20 -3.86 4.97
CA THR A 19 -3.73 -4.35 6.26
C THR A 19 -2.24 -4.69 6.20
N ILE A 20 -1.82 -5.39 5.15
CA ILE A 20 -0.42 -5.76 4.97
C ILE A 20 0.46 -4.52 4.80
N LYS A 21 0.00 -3.56 4.02
CA LYS A 21 0.77 -2.33 3.78
C LYS A 21 0.95 -1.51 5.06
N LYS A 22 -0.08 -1.39 5.87
CA LYS A 22 0.02 -0.67 7.14
C LYS A 22 1.00 -1.34 8.08
N ALA A 23 0.91 -2.65 8.21
CA ALA A 23 1.84 -3.41 9.04
C ALA A 23 3.25 -3.31 8.51
N ALA A 24 3.42 -3.40 7.20
CA ALA A 24 4.72 -3.29 6.57
C ALA A 24 5.33 -1.91 6.80
N LEU A 25 4.53 -0.86 6.71
CA LEU A 25 5.02 0.48 6.96
C LEU A 25 5.59 0.62 8.36
N GLU A 26 4.90 0.05 9.36
CA GLU A 26 5.40 0.05 10.73
C GLU A 26 6.72 -0.71 10.84
N VAL A 27 6.80 -1.89 10.23
CA VAL A 27 7.99 -2.71 10.28
C VAL A 27 9.16 -2.03 9.57
N PHE A 28 8.91 -1.45 8.40
CA PHE A 28 9.95 -0.73 7.67
C PHE A 28 10.42 0.50 8.43
N SER A 29 9.50 1.19 9.10
CA SER A 29 9.85 2.37 9.88
C SER A 29 10.74 2.01 11.08
N GLU A 30 10.49 0.86 11.69
CA GLU A 30 11.24 0.46 12.88
C GLU A 30 12.56 -0.21 12.53
N TYR A 31 12.58 -1.07 11.54
CA TYR A 31 13.74 -1.92 11.24
C TYR A 31 14.46 -1.54 9.96
N GLY A 32 13.91 -0.66 9.16
CA GLY A 32 14.43 -0.37 7.83
C GLY A 32 14.14 -1.50 6.86
N LEU A 33 14.46 -1.28 5.59
CA LEU A 33 14.20 -2.29 4.56
C LEU A 33 14.98 -3.57 4.81
N ARG A 34 16.23 -3.45 5.23
CA ARG A 34 17.08 -4.62 5.46
C ARG A 34 16.67 -5.41 6.69
N GLY A 35 16.23 -4.72 7.74
CA GLY A 35 15.84 -5.37 8.98
C GLY A 35 14.40 -5.91 8.96
N ALA A 36 13.58 -5.45 8.03
CA ALA A 36 12.23 -5.93 7.89
C ALA A 36 12.22 -7.32 7.26
N THR A 37 11.33 -8.18 7.76
CA THR A 37 11.16 -9.52 7.23
C THR A 37 9.69 -9.80 7.03
N LEU A 38 9.38 -10.77 6.18
CA LEU A 38 7.99 -11.20 5.99
C LEU A 38 7.42 -11.73 7.30
N ASP A 39 8.23 -12.38 8.12
CA ASP A 39 7.78 -12.87 9.42
C ASP A 39 7.35 -11.72 10.34
N LYS A 40 8.13 -10.65 10.38
CA LYS A 40 7.79 -9.48 11.17
C LYS A 40 6.51 -8.80 10.66
N ILE A 41 6.37 -8.72 9.35
CA ILE A 41 5.17 -8.17 8.76
C ILE A 41 3.95 -9.04 9.06
N ALA A 42 4.12 -10.36 9.04
CA ALA A 42 3.05 -11.27 9.38
C ALA A 42 2.58 -11.06 10.81
N VAL A 43 3.51 -10.96 11.75
CA VAL A 43 3.17 -10.71 13.15
C VAL A 43 2.43 -9.38 13.29
N ALA A 44 2.95 -8.33 12.68
CA ALA A 44 2.37 -7.00 12.79
C ALA A 44 0.99 -6.91 12.16
N SER A 45 0.74 -7.66 11.08
CA SER A 45 -0.54 -7.63 10.38
C SER A 45 -1.57 -8.57 11.00
N GLY A 46 -1.15 -9.49 11.86
CA GLY A 46 -2.04 -10.53 12.36
C GLY A 46 -2.32 -11.62 11.36
N LEU A 47 -1.56 -11.67 10.26
CA LEU A 47 -1.72 -12.68 9.23
C LEU A 47 -0.57 -13.66 9.29
N THR A 48 -0.68 -14.74 8.49
CA THR A 48 0.41 -15.71 8.37
C THR A 48 1.29 -15.34 7.18
N LYS A 49 2.52 -15.83 7.20
CA LYS A 49 3.43 -15.62 6.09
C LYS A 49 2.87 -16.14 4.75
N PRO A 50 2.28 -17.35 4.69
CA PRO A 50 1.64 -17.80 3.46
C PRO A 50 0.53 -16.88 2.98
N ASN A 51 -0.24 -16.29 3.89
CA ASN A 51 -1.27 -15.32 3.53
C ASN A 51 -0.67 -14.11 2.85
N ILE A 52 0.43 -13.60 3.40
CA ILE A 52 1.10 -12.44 2.81
C ILE A 52 1.63 -12.78 1.42
N LEU A 53 2.23 -13.96 1.28
CA LEU A 53 2.80 -14.40 0.01
C LEU A 53 1.73 -14.64 -1.06
N TYR A 54 0.49 -14.81 -0.66
CA TYR A 54 -0.61 -14.87 -1.60
C TYR A 54 -0.80 -13.54 -2.33
N TYR A 55 -0.57 -12.42 -1.64
CA TYR A 55 -0.77 -11.09 -2.22
C TYR A 55 0.51 -10.45 -2.76
N TYR A 56 1.64 -10.76 -2.16
CA TYR A 56 2.92 -10.17 -2.53
C TYR A 56 3.97 -11.26 -2.59
N SER A 57 4.71 -11.32 -3.68
CA SER A 57 5.69 -12.38 -3.87
C SER A 57 6.97 -12.15 -3.07
N SER A 58 7.22 -10.94 -2.61
CA SER A 58 8.45 -10.65 -1.87
C SER A 58 8.28 -9.39 -1.01
N LYS A 59 9.21 -9.23 -0.08
CA LYS A 59 9.28 -8.02 0.75
C LYS A 59 9.46 -6.78 -0.11
N ASP A 60 10.24 -6.88 -1.16
CA ASP A 60 10.51 -5.76 -2.05
C ASP A 60 9.24 -5.27 -2.74
N GLN A 61 8.37 -6.18 -3.13
CA GLN A 61 7.09 -5.81 -3.73
C GLN A 61 6.20 -5.07 -2.74
N ILE A 62 6.19 -5.50 -1.48
CA ILE A 62 5.43 -4.82 -0.44
C ILE A 62 5.98 -3.40 -0.25
N TYR A 63 7.29 -3.28 -0.19
CA TYR A 63 7.95 -1.99 -0.02
C TYR A 63 7.59 -1.04 -1.16
N PHE A 64 7.67 -1.54 -2.39
CA PHE A 64 7.31 -0.74 -3.56
C PHE A 64 5.86 -0.27 -3.50
N ASP A 65 4.95 -1.15 -3.12
CA ASP A 65 3.53 -0.82 -3.03
C ASP A 65 3.27 0.23 -1.93
N VAL A 66 3.95 0.10 -0.78
CA VAL A 66 3.84 1.07 0.30
C VAL A 66 4.32 2.44 -0.17
N LEU A 67 5.47 2.49 -0.84
CA LEU A 67 6.01 3.74 -1.34
C LEU A 67 5.09 4.38 -2.38
N SER A 68 4.55 3.57 -3.28
CA SER A 68 3.64 4.07 -4.29
C SER A 68 2.40 4.70 -3.66
N GLY A 69 1.87 4.06 -2.63
CA GLY A 69 0.71 4.59 -1.91
C GLY A 69 1.01 5.91 -1.22
N LEU A 70 2.19 6.01 -0.59
CA LEU A 70 2.59 7.26 0.06
C LEU A 70 2.76 8.38 -0.95
N LEU A 71 3.37 8.08 -2.09
CA LEU A 71 3.53 9.07 -3.15
C LEU A 71 2.19 9.55 -3.68
N ASP A 72 1.25 8.65 -3.85
CA ASP A 72 -0.08 9.02 -4.29
C ASP A 72 -0.75 9.97 -3.31
N GLU A 73 -0.63 9.71 -2.03
CA GLU A 73 -1.19 10.58 -1.01
C GLU A 73 -0.56 11.97 -1.03
N TRP A 74 0.75 12.03 -1.27
CA TRP A 74 1.46 13.30 -1.27
C TRP A 74 1.21 14.10 -2.55
N VAL A 75 1.06 13.40 -3.67
CA VAL A 75 0.92 14.06 -4.97
C VAL A 75 -0.53 14.44 -5.27
N ALA A 76 -1.49 13.70 -4.72
CA ALA A 76 -2.89 13.96 -5.00
C ALA A 76 -3.33 15.42 -4.74
N PRO A 77 -2.97 16.04 -3.62
CA PRO A 77 -3.33 17.44 -3.42
C PRO A 77 -2.71 18.38 -4.45
N LEU A 78 -1.49 18.07 -4.88
CA LEU A 78 -0.82 18.86 -5.91
C LEU A 78 -1.51 18.68 -7.26
N HIS A 79 -1.97 17.47 -7.54
CA HIS A 79 -2.72 17.22 -8.75
C HIS A 79 -4.04 17.98 -8.77
N ASN A 80 -4.72 18.05 -7.64
CA ASN A 80 -5.96 18.81 -7.55
C ASN A 80 -5.73 20.27 -7.79
N ILE A 81 -4.64 20.81 -7.26
CA ILE A 81 -4.27 22.21 -7.49
C ILE A 81 -3.97 22.43 -8.97
N SER A 82 -3.24 21.49 -9.56
CA SER A 82 -2.90 21.57 -10.99
C SER A 82 -4.12 21.48 -11.89
N SER A 83 -5.10 20.67 -11.48
CA SER A 83 -6.29 20.49 -12.30
C SER A 83 -7.17 21.75 -12.29
N ASP A 84 -7.01 22.61 -11.33
CA ASP A 84 -7.65 23.91 -11.36
C ASP A 84 -6.99 24.82 -12.38
N GLY A 85 -5.82 24.43 -12.84
CA GLY A 85 -5.25 24.97 -14.06
C GLY A 85 -4.36 26.17 -13.89
N ASP A 86 -4.60 26.95 -12.90
CA ASP A 86 -3.95 28.25 -12.79
C ASP A 86 -2.72 28.29 -11.92
N PRO A 87 -2.70 27.57 -10.79
CA PRO A 87 -1.67 27.83 -9.78
C PRO A 87 -0.25 27.68 -10.27
N ILE A 88 -0.02 26.70 -11.14
CA ILE A 88 1.32 26.47 -11.63
C ILE A 88 1.77 27.60 -12.53
N ASP A 89 0.90 28.05 -13.39
CA ASP A 89 1.19 29.17 -14.29
C ASP A 89 1.43 30.46 -13.50
N GLU A 90 0.67 30.65 -12.46
CA GLU A 90 0.80 31.84 -11.62
C GLU A 90 2.12 31.84 -10.84
N LEU A 91 2.60 30.66 -10.46
CA LEU A 91 3.85 30.57 -9.74
C LEU A 91 5.05 30.85 -10.61
N LEU A 92 4.90 30.68 -11.87
CA LEU A 92 5.95 30.94 -12.82
C LEU A 92 5.94 32.40 -13.27
#